data_02427dfe15e1ae659a984722c43618bd
#
_entry.id   02427dfe15e1ae659a984722c43618bd
#
_cell.length_a   1.000
_cell.length_b   1.000
_cell.length_c   1.000
_cell.angle_alpha   90.00
_cell.angle_beta   90.00
_cell.angle_gamma   90.00
#
_symmetry.space_group_name_H-M   'P 1'
#
loop_
_entity.id
_entity.type
_entity.pdbx_description
1 polymer ?
#
loop_
_entity_poly.entity_id
_entity_poly.type
_entity_poly.pdbx_seq_one_letter_code
_entity_poly.pdbx_strand_id
1 'polypeptide(L)'
;MLSFYDCDKNLSEIDFNDVEKKLEVSFPASFKSHYFKWNGGEPNLSCFVNDNINYDYIEIRDFIPMKYSKQFEDDPDFTLEGRAINEWKLNELPKNLIPFAFDWGGNYLCLEKK
;
A
#
# COMPACT_ATOMS: atom_id res chain seq x y z
N MET A 1 10.51 -16.73 -9.33
CA MET A 1 10.71 -15.82 -8.21
C MET A 1 9.77 -14.63 -8.30
N LEU A 2 9.17 -14.24 -7.19
CA LEU A 2 8.28 -13.09 -7.16
C LEU A 2 9.08 -11.80 -7.32
N SER A 3 8.66 -10.97 -8.26
CA SER A 3 9.21 -9.63 -8.43
C SER A 3 8.07 -8.69 -8.85
N PHE A 4 8.35 -7.40 -8.88
CA PHE A 4 7.34 -6.39 -9.18
C PHE A 4 7.78 -5.50 -10.32
N TYR A 5 6.82 -5.14 -11.17
CA TYR A 5 7.04 -4.22 -12.30
C TYR A 5 6.57 -2.82 -11.93
N ASP A 6 7.18 -1.85 -12.57
CA ASP A 6 6.77 -0.44 -12.49
C ASP A 6 6.77 0.10 -11.06
N CYS A 7 7.73 -0.35 -10.26
CA CYS A 7 7.90 0.19 -8.92
C CYS A 7 8.41 1.61 -8.99
N ASP A 8 8.06 2.38 -7.97
CA ASP A 8 8.54 3.74 -7.82
C ASP A 8 9.85 3.76 -7.05
N LYS A 9 10.35 4.97 -6.77
CA LYS A 9 11.63 5.15 -6.12
C LYS A 9 11.69 4.41 -4.80
N ASN A 10 12.84 3.79 -4.53
CA ASN A 10 13.05 3.04 -3.29
C ASN A 10 12.92 3.95 -2.07
N LEU A 11 12.39 3.39 -1.01
CA LEU A 11 12.18 4.11 0.24
C LEU A 11 13.39 4.00 1.15
N SER A 12 13.68 5.08 1.86
CA SER A 12 14.66 5.09 2.93
C SER A 12 13.94 4.92 4.27
N GLU A 13 14.69 4.73 5.35
CA GLU A 13 14.10 4.68 6.68
C GLU A 13 13.42 5.99 7.04
N ILE A 14 13.99 7.10 6.61
CA ILE A 14 13.40 8.43 6.85
C ILE A 14 12.03 8.52 6.17
N ASP A 15 11.93 8.00 4.95
CA ASP A 15 10.66 7.98 4.22
C ASP A 15 9.60 7.19 4.99
N PHE A 16 9.95 6.01 5.51
CA PHE A 16 9.02 5.22 6.32
C PHE A 16 8.60 5.95 7.58
N ASN A 17 9.56 6.56 8.27
CA ASN A 17 9.27 7.29 9.50
C ASN A 17 8.30 8.45 9.22
N ASP A 18 8.48 9.14 8.10
CA ASP A 18 7.59 10.23 7.71
C ASP A 18 6.18 9.73 7.47
N VAL A 19 6.04 8.61 6.76
CA VAL A 19 4.72 8.04 6.46
C VAL A 19 4.06 7.54 7.75
N GLU A 20 4.81 6.82 8.58
CA GLU A 20 4.28 6.32 9.86
C GLU A 20 3.80 7.45 10.74
N LYS A 21 4.55 8.54 10.79
CA LYS A 21 4.18 9.70 11.57
C LYS A 21 2.93 10.38 11.01
N LYS A 22 2.88 10.52 9.69
CA LYS A 22 1.74 11.16 9.02
C LYS A 22 0.45 10.37 9.22
N LEU A 23 0.53 9.05 9.20
CA LEU A 23 -0.64 8.18 9.37
C LEU A 23 -0.87 7.75 10.82
N GLU A 24 0.03 8.11 11.73
CA GLU A 24 -0.03 7.74 13.15
C GLU A 24 -0.13 6.22 13.29
N VAL A 25 0.80 5.52 12.64
CA VAL A 25 0.83 4.06 12.61
C VAL A 25 2.26 3.56 12.74
N SER A 26 2.40 2.32 13.21
CA SER A 26 3.66 1.60 13.20
C SER A 26 3.46 0.38 12.33
N PHE A 27 4.09 0.36 11.16
CA PHE A 27 3.91 -0.73 10.21
C PHE A 27 4.56 -2.02 10.71
N PRO A 28 3.92 -3.18 10.48
CA PRO A 28 4.57 -4.45 10.79
C PRO A 28 5.88 -4.62 10.04
N ALA A 29 6.82 -5.35 10.63
CA ALA A 29 8.14 -5.55 10.04
C ALA A 29 8.06 -6.17 8.64
N SER A 30 7.18 -7.15 8.45
CA SER A 30 7.02 -7.80 7.15
C SER A 30 6.50 -6.82 6.08
N PHE A 31 5.61 -5.93 6.47
CA PHE A 31 5.07 -4.91 5.58
C PHE A 31 6.17 -3.93 5.16
N LYS A 32 6.98 -3.49 6.12
CA LYS A 32 8.10 -2.59 5.85
C LYS A 32 9.14 -3.26 4.94
N SER A 33 9.47 -4.53 5.22
CA SER A 33 10.42 -5.29 4.38
C SER A 33 9.97 -5.37 2.93
N HIS A 34 8.67 -5.59 2.72
CA HIS A 34 8.12 -5.63 1.38
C HIS A 34 8.31 -4.29 0.66
N TYR A 35 7.92 -3.20 1.32
CA TYR A 35 8.00 -1.88 0.70
C TYR A 35 9.42 -1.36 0.53
N PHE A 36 10.36 -1.80 1.37
CA PHE A 36 11.78 -1.49 1.15
C PHE A 36 12.28 -2.10 -0.15
N LYS A 37 11.76 -3.26 -0.47
CA LYS A 37 12.18 -4.00 -1.67
C LYS A 37 11.46 -3.48 -2.91
N TRP A 38 10.14 -3.24 -2.79
CA TRP A 38 9.31 -2.82 -3.90
C TRP A 38 8.34 -1.73 -3.43
N ASN A 39 8.57 -0.52 -3.88
CA ASN A 39 7.68 0.59 -3.54
C ASN A 39 6.56 0.67 -4.57
N GLY A 40 5.46 0.01 -4.29
CA GLY A 40 4.33 -0.08 -5.21
C GLY A 40 4.53 -1.16 -6.26
N GLY A 41 3.90 -0.99 -7.41
CA GLY A 41 4.12 -1.85 -8.56
C GLY A 41 3.17 -3.03 -8.67
N GLU A 42 3.29 -3.74 -9.81
CA GLU A 42 2.50 -4.92 -10.11
C GLU A 42 3.33 -6.17 -9.91
N PRO A 43 2.78 -7.19 -9.20
CA PRO A 43 3.52 -8.44 -9.08
C PRO A 43 3.62 -9.17 -10.42
N ASN A 44 4.78 -9.77 -10.68
CA ASN A 44 5.00 -10.53 -11.92
C ASN A 44 4.29 -11.88 -11.93
N LEU A 45 3.94 -12.37 -10.74
CA LEU A 45 3.17 -13.59 -10.55
C LEU A 45 1.92 -13.24 -9.78
N SER A 46 0.88 -14.03 -9.94
CA SER A 46 -0.33 -13.83 -9.16
C SER A 46 0.01 -13.82 -7.68
N CYS A 47 -0.37 -12.75 -7.02
CA CYS A 47 -0.10 -12.57 -5.60
C CYS A 47 -1.43 -12.61 -4.87
N PHE A 48 -1.55 -13.54 -3.93
CA PHE A 48 -2.80 -13.75 -3.22
C PHE A 48 -2.64 -13.42 -1.74
N VAL A 49 -3.67 -12.77 -1.21
CA VAL A 49 -3.79 -12.61 0.24
C VAL A 49 -4.74 -13.71 0.72
N ASN A 50 -4.25 -14.55 1.60
CA ASN A 50 -5.05 -15.62 2.18
C ASN A 50 -5.42 -15.23 3.60
N ASP A 51 -6.68 -15.20 3.88
CA ASP A 51 -7.25 -14.80 5.16
C ASP A 51 -7.20 -15.92 6.21
N ASN A 52 -6.51 -16.99 5.97
CA ASN A 52 -6.33 -18.10 6.90
C ASN A 52 -7.60 -18.82 7.36
N ILE A 53 -8.68 -18.10 7.45
CA ILE A 53 -9.94 -18.61 7.99
C ILE A 53 -10.88 -18.97 6.87
N ASN A 54 -10.89 -18.13 5.87
CA ASN A 54 -11.72 -18.30 4.70
C ASN A 54 -10.89 -18.88 3.58
N TYR A 55 -11.53 -19.47 2.66
CA TYR A 55 -10.89 -20.10 1.52
C TYR A 55 -10.74 -19.16 0.36
N ASP A 56 -11.10 -17.92 0.57
CA ASP A 56 -11.07 -16.91 -0.47
C ASP A 56 -9.69 -16.32 -0.61
N TYR A 57 -9.24 -16.23 -1.84
CA TYR A 57 -7.99 -15.58 -2.18
C TYR A 57 -8.31 -14.30 -2.91
N ILE A 58 -7.63 -13.25 -2.51
CA ILE A 58 -7.75 -11.97 -3.20
C ILE A 58 -6.48 -11.78 -4.00
N GLU A 59 -6.62 -11.71 -5.31
CA GLU A 59 -5.50 -11.49 -6.20
C GLU A 59 -5.18 -10.01 -6.26
N ILE A 60 -3.94 -9.67 -5.92
CA ILE A 60 -3.49 -8.28 -5.90
C ILE A 60 -3.12 -7.86 -7.31
N ARG A 61 -3.75 -6.78 -7.80
CA ARG A 61 -3.42 -6.21 -9.10
C ARG A 61 -2.17 -5.35 -8.99
N ASP A 62 -2.16 -4.40 -8.06
CA ASP A 62 -0.98 -3.56 -7.85
C ASP A 62 -0.98 -3.00 -6.44
N PHE A 63 0.23 -2.62 -5.99
CA PHE A 63 0.45 -1.99 -4.70
C PHE A 63 0.55 -0.48 -4.89
N ILE A 64 0.08 0.28 -3.91
CA ILE A 64 0.13 1.75 -3.96
C ILE A 64 1.49 2.19 -3.41
N PRO A 65 2.25 3.01 -4.17
CA PRO A 65 3.57 3.44 -3.69
C PRO A 65 3.47 4.46 -2.56
N MET A 66 4.51 4.50 -1.74
CA MET A 66 4.66 5.52 -0.69
C MET A 66 5.55 6.64 -1.19
N LYS A 67 5.27 7.87 -0.78
CA LYS A 67 6.08 9.09 -1.00
C LYS A 67 6.25 9.47 -2.47
N TYR A 68 6.53 8.52 -3.34
CA TYR A 68 6.90 8.79 -4.73
C TYR A 68 5.94 8.09 -5.67
N SER A 69 5.49 8.78 -6.70
CA SER A 69 4.63 8.20 -7.71
C SER A 69 5.01 8.77 -9.08
N LYS A 70 5.45 7.90 -9.98
CA LYS A 70 5.87 8.31 -11.32
C LYS A 70 4.74 8.87 -12.15
N GLN A 71 3.55 8.32 -11.96
CA GLN A 71 2.41 8.66 -12.80
C GLN A 71 1.79 10.00 -12.43
N PHE A 72 1.91 10.36 -11.16
CA PHE A 72 1.22 11.53 -10.63
C PHE A 72 2.11 12.26 -9.64
N GLU A 73 3.27 12.72 -10.12
CA GLU A 73 4.27 13.36 -9.27
C GLU A 73 3.71 14.52 -8.44
N ASP A 74 2.76 15.22 -9.01
CA ASP A 74 2.19 16.39 -8.36
C ASP A 74 0.89 16.11 -7.63
N ASP A 75 0.46 14.84 -7.61
CA ASP A 75 -0.79 14.48 -6.97
C ASP A 75 -0.54 13.56 -5.77
N PRO A 76 -0.59 14.11 -4.55
CA PRO A 76 -0.33 13.33 -3.33
C PRO A 76 -1.35 12.24 -3.08
N ASP A 77 -2.52 12.29 -3.73
CA ASP A 77 -3.54 11.26 -3.57
C ASP A 77 -3.14 9.93 -4.23
N PHE A 78 -2.10 9.94 -5.04
CA PHE A 78 -1.61 8.73 -5.68
C PHE A 78 -0.45 8.09 -4.93
N THR A 79 -0.29 8.42 -3.66
CA THR A 79 0.59 7.71 -2.75
C THR A 79 -0.26 7.00 -1.70
N LEU A 80 0.32 6.00 -1.03
CA LEU A 80 -0.38 5.27 0.02
C LEU A 80 -0.88 6.21 1.11
N GLU A 81 0.00 7.07 1.60
CA GLU A 81 -0.36 8.01 2.67
C GLU A 81 -1.35 9.06 2.18
N GLY A 82 -1.19 9.55 0.95
CA GLY A 82 -2.11 10.52 0.39
C GLY A 82 -3.51 9.94 0.20
N ARG A 83 -3.56 8.71 -0.31
CA ARG A 83 -4.82 8.01 -0.51
C ARG A 83 -5.53 7.76 0.81
N ALA A 84 -4.79 7.29 1.81
CA ALA A 84 -5.35 7.03 3.14
C ALA A 84 -5.99 8.28 3.73
N ILE A 85 -5.25 9.39 3.72
CA ILE A 85 -5.73 10.63 4.30
C ILE A 85 -6.96 11.14 3.56
N ASN A 86 -6.94 11.06 2.23
CA ASN A 86 -8.07 11.50 1.42
C ASN A 86 -9.32 10.66 1.70
N GLU A 87 -9.19 9.34 1.75
CA GLU A 87 -10.32 8.46 2.00
C GLU A 87 -10.90 8.66 3.42
N TRP A 88 -10.05 8.92 4.40
CA TRP A 88 -10.51 9.22 5.76
C TRP A 88 -11.26 10.54 5.79
N LYS A 89 -10.75 11.53 5.08
CA LYS A 89 -11.35 12.87 5.03
C LYS A 89 -12.75 12.82 4.39
N LEU A 90 -12.92 11.97 3.39
CA LEU A 90 -14.19 11.80 2.70
C LEU A 90 -15.12 10.81 3.40
N ASN A 91 -14.68 10.22 4.50
CA ASN A 91 -15.42 9.18 5.22
C ASN A 91 -15.71 7.94 4.37
N GLU A 92 -14.86 7.68 3.37
CA GLU A 92 -14.98 6.49 2.54
C GLU A 92 -14.33 5.28 3.20
N LEU A 93 -13.35 5.51 4.10
CA LEU A 93 -12.73 4.47 4.89
C LEU A 93 -12.65 4.91 6.35
N PRO A 94 -12.79 3.96 7.30
CA PRO A 94 -12.52 4.26 8.72
C PRO A 94 -11.05 4.61 8.93
N LYS A 95 -10.76 5.43 9.92
CA LYS A 95 -9.40 5.88 10.20
C LYS A 95 -8.46 4.77 10.65
N ASN A 96 -8.98 3.62 11.02
CA ASN A 96 -8.16 2.48 11.39
C ASN A 96 -7.76 1.62 10.20
N LEU A 97 -8.21 1.94 8.99
CA LEU A 97 -7.85 1.20 7.79
C LEU A 97 -6.98 2.03 6.87
N ILE A 98 -5.88 1.43 6.41
CA ILE A 98 -4.93 2.07 5.51
C ILE A 98 -4.92 1.29 4.20
N PRO A 99 -5.40 1.89 3.09
CA PRO A 99 -5.37 1.20 1.81
C PRO A 99 -3.94 1.11 1.27
N PHE A 100 -3.51 -0.06 0.85
CA PHE A 100 -2.15 -0.24 0.34
C PHE A 100 -2.09 -0.93 -1.02
N ALA A 101 -3.18 -1.51 -1.48
CA ALA A 101 -3.19 -2.24 -2.74
C ALA A 101 -4.60 -2.29 -3.33
N PHE A 102 -4.67 -2.64 -4.61
CA PHE A 102 -5.93 -2.85 -5.32
C PHE A 102 -6.03 -4.30 -5.77
N ASP A 103 -7.24 -4.85 -5.75
CA ASP A 103 -7.50 -6.11 -6.42
C ASP A 103 -7.97 -5.84 -7.86
N TRP A 104 -8.27 -6.91 -8.61
CA TRP A 104 -8.70 -6.76 -10.00
C TRP A 104 -10.11 -6.20 -10.15
N GLY A 105 -10.87 -6.17 -9.08
CA GLY A 105 -12.18 -5.53 -9.08
C GLY A 105 -12.14 -4.06 -8.73
N GLY A 106 -10.95 -3.52 -8.47
CA GLY A 106 -10.79 -2.12 -8.08
C GLY A 106 -11.04 -1.86 -6.61
N ASN A 107 -11.12 -2.90 -5.81
CA ASN A 107 -11.30 -2.75 -4.37
C ASN A 107 -9.97 -2.58 -3.66
N TYR A 108 -9.99 -1.86 -2.54
CA TYR A 108 -8.78 -1.70 -1.73
C TYR A 108 -8.51 -2.94 -0.88
N LEU A 109 -7.23 -3.26 -0.74
CA LEU A 109 -6.76 -4.10 0.35
C LEU A 109 -6.20 -3.15 1.40
N CYS A 110 -6.57 -3.35 2.65
CA CYS A 110 -6.23 -2.42 3.72
C CYS A 110 -5.45 -3.10 4.84
N LEU A 111 -4.54 -2.31 5.42
CA LEU A 111 -3.87 -2.68 6.66
C LEU A 111 -4.65 -2.06 7.80
N GLU A 112 -4.93 -2.86 8.84
CA GLU A 112 -5.63 -2.36 10.00
C GLU A 112 -4.65 -1.82 11.03
N LYS A 113 -4.87 -0.58 11.47
CA LYS A 113 -4.09 0.03 12.55
C LYS A 113 -4.46 -0.63 13.87
N LYS A 114 -3.45 -0.84 14.69
CA LYS A 114 -3.67 -1.37 16.04
C LYS A 114 -3.44 -0.30 17.08
#